data_ed0626037ef99de5f2ee6b255cfeeb36
#
_entry.id   ed0626037ef99de5f2ee6b255cfeeb36
#
_cell.length_a   1.000
_cell.length_b   1.000
_cell.length_c   1.000
_cell.angle_alpha   90.00
_cell.angle_beta   90.00
_cell.angle_gamma   90.00
#
_symmetry.space_group_name_H-M   'P 1'
#
loop_
_entity.id
_entity.type
_entity.pdbx_description
1 polymer ?
#
loop_
_entity_poly.entity_id
_entity_poly.type
_entity_poly.pdbx_seq_one_letter_code
_entity_poly.pdbx_strand_id
1 'polypeptide(L)'
;MAFAAASALAQTPPDAGRILQETRPTERAPAVIVPPIVAPAPARSAAPAASGDVRVQVSHFEFSGNRALSTETLNAAVAPWAGRALNFGELIQAVEAVEARYKAAGYFLAQGYLPPQKIKDGGIEIGVSEGRLGEVRLEGESRVASSVLFRYLDRLPKGDALTLATVERQVLLINELAGGRASVDLQAGEQPGSTDVVLTQQSEPLVSARLDANNHGSPSTGVNRVGLNLNANSPFNLGERLSANVLFTNTGNLTSYNLRGELPVGGDGWRLSVGASRATYSLGGDFASLEASGTADSLRLGAAYPLIRSRASNLKLQIEADKSKLADHFGASSTHLDKQSQGLTATLSGDWLDEWLGGGSTRIDLALRSGQLDLGPTSATFDAPPAGPDTAGRFSKATLNAQRQQNLGKNLSLQLQLTWQLAGKNLDSSEKLGLGGPATLPGYANGEASGDSGALIKLALRWQARPELTLQRIERGNLLTAGLTPRRPHVE
;
A
#
# COMPACT_ATOMS: atom_id res chain seq x y z
N MET A 1 -30.72 -12.72 -33.85
CA MET A 1 -30.25 -11.36 -33.54
C MET A 1 -31.45 -10.55 -33.10
N ALA A 2 -31.65 -10.40 -31.80
CA ALA A 2 -32.65 -9.51 -31.24
C ALA A 2 -31.87 -8.43 -30.49
N PHE A 3 -31.75 -7.25 -31.11
CA PHE A 3 -31.32 -6.06 -30.41
C PHE A 3 -32.49 -5.62 -29.52
N ALA A 4 -32.42 -5.88 -28.22
CA ALA A 4 -33.29 -5.25 -27.27
C ALA A 4 -33.01 -3.74 -27.30
N ALA A 5 -34.02 -2.94 -27.63
CA ALA A 5 -34.01 -1.50 -27.50
C ALA A 5 -33.73 -1.17 -26.02
N ALA A 6 -32.52 -0.64 -25.76
CA ALA A 6 -32.22 -0.03 -24.49
C ALA A 6 -33.13 1.20 -24.37
N SER A 7 -34.15 1.13 -23.53
CA SER A 7 -34.86 2.30 -23.06
C SER A 7 -33.84 3.28 -22.53
N ALA A 8 -33.80 4.50 -23.08
CA ALA A 8 -33.01 5.58 -22.56
C ALA A 8 -33.43 5.77 -21.09
N LEU A 9 -32.63 5.28 -20.16
CA LEU A 9 -32.84 5.54 -18.74
C LEU A 9 -32.62 7.03 -18.57
N ALA A 10 -33.69 7.76 -18.24
CA ALA A 10 -33.58 9.18 -17.92
C ALA A 10 -32.55 9.30 -16.81
N GLN A 11 -31.45 10.03 -17.07
CA GLN A 11 -30.41 10.28 -16.06
C GLN A 11 -31.05 10.99 -14.88
N THR A 12 -30.91 10.44 -13.69
CA THR A 12 -31.32 11.15 -12.48
C THR A 12 -30.36 12.30 -12.23
N PRO A 13 -30.86 13.51 -11.90
CA PRO A 13 -30.00 14.64 -11.61
C PRO A 13 -29.04 14.27 -10.44
N PRO A 14 -27.76 14.66 -10.52
CA PRO A 14 -26.84 14.48 -9.40
C PRO A 14 -27.36 15.23 -8.17
N ASP A 15 -27.27 14.60 -7.02
CA ASP A 15 -27.57 15.19 -5.71
C ASP A 15 -26.31 15.31 -4.83
N ALA A 16 -26.43 15.91 -3.64
CA ALA A 16 -25.33 16.10 -2.70
C ALA A 16 -24.64 14.78 -2.31
N GLY A 17 -25.37 13.69 -2.20
CA GLY A 17 -24.83 12.37 -1.89
C GLY A 17 -23.89 11.86 -2.97
N ARG A 18 -24.27 11.99 -4.22
CA ARG A 18 -23.45 11.61 -5.37
C ARG A 18 -22.25 12.53 -5.52
N ILE A 19 -22.39 13.83 -5.32
CA ILE A 19 -21.27 14.78 -5.35
C ILE A 19 -20.26 14.46 -4.25
N LEU A 20 -20.70 14.04 -3.07
CA LEU A 20 -19.82 13.59 -2.00
C LEU A 20 -18.96 12.39 -2.44
N GLN A 21 -19.57 11.41 -3.13
CA GLN A 21 -18.82 10.26 -3.68
C GLN A 21 -17.80 10.68 -4.74
N GLU A 22 -18.21 11.52 -5.71
CA GLU A 22 -17.35 11.96 -6.82
C GLU A 22 -16.16 12.82 -6.37
N THR A 23 -16.31 13.57 -5.29
CA THR A 23 -15.28 14.47 -4.76
C THR A 23 -14.42 13.84 -3.68
N ARG A 24 -14.73 12.60 -3.26
CA ARG A 24 -13.90 11.86 -2.29
C ARG A 24 -12.51 11.59 -2.91
N PRO A 25 -11.42 12.05 -2.28
CA PRO A 25 -10.09 11.78 -2.79
C PRO A 25 -9.84 10.28 -2.86
N THR A 26 -9.35 9.81 -4.01
CA THR A 26 -8.90 8.43 -4.12
C THR A 26 -7.54 8.31 -3.43
N GLU A 27 -7.50 7.63 -2.31
CA GLU A 27 -6.24 7.32 -1.63
C GLU A 27 -5.39 6.41 -2.54
N ARG A 28 -4.45 6.99 -3.25
CA ARG A 28 -3.32 6.23 -3.78
C ARG A 28 -2.31 6.09 -2.66
N ALA A 29 -2.13 4.88 -2.16
CA ALA A 29 -0.98 4.60 -1.32
C ALA A 29 0.28 5.05 -2.08
N PRO A 30 1.13 5.90 -1.49
CA PRO A 30 2.40 6.25 -2.12
C PRO A 30 3.15 4.95 -2.40
N ALA A 31 3.73 4.85 -3.61
CA ALA A 31 4.63 3.76 -3.91
C ALA A 31 5.83 3.90 -2.95
N VAL A 32 5.89 3.06 -1.95
CA VAL A 32 7.02 3.04 -1.01
C VAL A 32 8.18 2.43 -1.78
N ILE A 33 9.08 3.29 -2.27
CA ILE A 33 10.37 2.85 -2.80
C ILE A 33 11.18 2.43 -1.57
N VAL A 34 11.30 1.12 -1.37
CA VAL A 34 12.09 0.58 -0.27
C VAL A 34 13.52 0.41 -0.76
N PRO A 35 14.48 1.13 -0.19
CA PRO A 35 15.89 0.88 -0.48
C PRO A 35 16.25 -0.55 -0.06
N PRO A 36 17.18 -1.21 -0.75
CA PRO A 36 17.65 -2.52 -0.35
C PRO A 36 18.26 -2.45 1.05
N ILE A 37 18.00 -3.46 1.88
CA ILE A 37 18.76 -3.68 3.12
C ILE A 37 20.11 -4.22 2.69
N VAL A 38 21.17 -3.44 2.92
CA VAL A 38 22.54 -3.85 2.60
C VAL A 38 23.04 -4.66 3.79
N ALA A 39 23.19 -5.97 3.62
CA ALA A 39 23.86 -6.82 4.60
C ALA A 39 25.38 -6.71 4.39
N PRO A 40 26.18 -6.71 5.46
CA PRO A 40 27.63 -6.75 5.35
C PRO A 40 28.03 -8.01 4.57
N ALA A 41 29.01 -7.89 3.66
CA ALA A 41 29.60 -9.06 3.05
C ALA A 41 30.14 -9.95 4.17
N PRO A 42 29.84 -11.27 4.18
CA PRO A 42 30.35 -12.16 5.20
C PRO A 42 31.86 -12.05 5.22
N ALA A 43 32.45 -11.69 6.38
CA ALA A 43 33.87 -11.78 6.60
C ALA A 43 34.24 -13.27 6.59
N ARG A 44 34.38 -13.86 5.40
CA ARG A 44 34.96 -15.19 5.27
C ARG A 44 36.40 -15.08 5.72
N SER A 45 36.69 -15.56 6.92
CA SER A 45 38.05 -15.89 7.27
C SER A 45 38.57 -16.78 6.16
N ALA A 46 39.65 -16.33 5.46
CA ALA A 46 40.24 -17.10 4.39
C ALA A 46 40.59 -18.47 4.99
N ALA A 47 39.80 -19.48 4.62
CA ALA A 47 40.17 -20.83 4.97
C ALA A 47 41.56 -21.12 4.46
N PRO A 48 42.50 -21.57 5.30
CA PRO A 48 43.80 -22.00 4.82
C PRO A 48 43.55 -23.03 3.75
N ALA A 49 44.17 -22.87 2.57
CA ALA A 49 44.15 -23.85 1.51
C ALA A 49 44.64 -25.17 2.08
N ALA A 50 43.69 -26.03 2.52
CA ALA A 50 43.98 -27.36 3.02
C ALA A 50 44.40 -28.23 1.82
N SER A 51 45.67 -28.15 1.46
CA SER A 51 46.37 -29.08 0.58
C SER A 51 46.65 -30.35 1.40
N GLY A 52 45.74 -31.30 1.35
CA GLY A 52 45.95 -32.61 1.93
C GLY A 52 44.67 -33.40 1.95
N ASP A 53 44.73 -34.64 1.49
CA ASP A 53 43.66 -35.68 1.51
C ASP A 53 43.41 -36.21 2.95
N VAL A 54 43.59 -35.34 3.98
CA VAL A 54 43.38 -35.72 5.36
C VAL A 54 41.85 -35.86 5.59
N ARG A 55 41.42 -37.07 5.90
CA ARG A 55 40.04 -37.39 6.24
C ARG A 55 39.89 -37.63 7.74
N VAL A 56 38.83 -37.13 8.30
CA VAL A 56 38.47 -37.27 9.70
C VAL A 56 37.20 -38.13 9.78
N GLN A 57 37.22 -39.21 10.59
CA GLN A 57 36.02 -39.98 10.87
C GLN A 57 35.09 -39.13 11.76
N VAL A 58 33.95 -38.73 11.22
CA VAL A 58 32.93 -37.91 11.95
C VAL A 58 31.83 -38.85 12.39
N SER A 59 31.61 -39.00 13.68
CA SER A 59 30.53 -39.78 14.28
C SER A 59 29.28 -38.96 14.45
N HIS A 60 29.42 -37.73 14.94
CA HIS A 60 28.32 -36.78 15.21
C HIS A 60 28.84 -35.33 15.14
N PHE A 61 27.88 -34.40 15.05
CA PHE A 61 28.17 -32.97 15.14
C PHE A 61 27.64 -32.41 16.47
N GLU A 62 28.40 -31.52 17.07
CA GLU A 62 28.03 -30.72 18.22
C GLU A 62 27.87 -29.28 17.78
N PHE A 63 26.96 -28.51 18.41
CA PHE A 63 26.71 -27.12 18.04
C PHE A 63 26.89 -26.21 19.24
N SER A 64 27.54 -25.08 19.00
CA SER A 64 27.69 -24.02 19.97
C SER A 64 27.18 -22.68 19.43
N GLY A 65 26.61 -21.85 20.30
CA GLY A 65 26.07 -20.55 19.92
C GLY A 65 24.66 -20.58 19.32
N ASN A 66 24.09 -21.73 19.02
CA ASN A 66 22.74 -21.90 18.49
C ASN A 66 21.68 -21.71 19.60
N ARG A 67 21.01 -20.57 19.60
CA ARG A 67 19.89 -20.25 20.52
C ARG A 67 18.55 -20.18 19.78
N ALA A 68 18.55 -19.68 18.55
CA ALA A 68 17.35 -19.50 17.74
C ALA A 68 16.84 -20.80 17.10
N LEU A 69 17.74 -21.74 16.77
CA LEU A 69 17.37 -23.05 16.28
C LEU A 69 17.83 -24.15 17.22
N SER A 70 16.99 -25.17 17.39
CA SER A 70 17.31 -26.30 18.24
C SER A 70 18.39 -27.20 17.64
N THR A 71 19.13 -27.88 18.52
CA THR A 71 20.18 -28.84 18.13
C THR A 71 19.61 -29.96 17.25
N GLU A 72 18.36 -30.41 17.48
CA GLU A 72 17.71 -31.43 16.65
C GLU A 72 17.50 -30.94 15.22
N THR A 73 17.10 -29.67 15.05
CA THR A 73 16.91 -29.03 13.74
C THR A 73 18.22 -28.96 12.96
N LEU A 74 19.32 -28.64 13.66
CA LEU A 74 20.65 -28.55 13.05
C LEU A 74 21.22 -29.94 12.72
N ASN A 75 21.03 -30.92 13.62
CA ASN A 75 21.41 -32.31 13.36
C ASN A 75 20.72 -32.89 12.13
N ALA A 76 19.44 -32.56 11.93
CA ALA A 76 18.73 -32.98 10.73
C ALA A 76 19.34 -32.35 9.44
N ALA A 77 19.86 -31.13 9.53
CA ALA A 77 20.49 -30.45 8.40
C ALA A 77 21.85 -31.09 8.01
N VAL A 78 22.64 -31.55 9.00
CA VAL A 78 23.96 -32.15 8.78
C VAL A 78 23.95 -33.69 8.70
N ALA A 79 22.80 -34.34 8.83
CA ALA A 79 22.67 -35.78 8.80
C ALA A 79 23.39 -36.48 7.62
N PRO A 80 23.42 -35.94 6.38
CA PRO A 80 24.15 -36.56 5.27
C PRO A 80 25.66 -36.69 5.47
N TRP A 81 26.26 -35.94 6.39
CA TRP A 81 27.70 -35.95 6.69
C TRP A 81 28.07 -36.75 7.95
N ALA A 82 27.11 -37.06 8.81
CA ALA A 82 27.37 -37.86 10.02
C ALA A 82 27.69 -39.32 9.67
N GLY A 83 28.53 -39.99 10.48
CA GLY A 83 28.92 -41.41 10.32
C GLY A 83 29.91 -41.63 9.18
N ARG A 84 30.56 -40.63 8.61
CA ARG A 84 31.41 -40.70 7.43
C ARG A 84 32.82 -40.17 7.70
N ALA A 85 33.79 -40.64 6.88
CA ALA A 85 35.10 -40.05 6.81
C ALA A 85 35.07 -38.82 5.88
N LEU A 86 35.20 -37.62 6.44
CA LEU A 86 35.08 -36.35 5.73
C LEU A 86 36.43 -35.66 5.55
N ASN A 87 36.63 -35.02 4.40
CA ASN A 87 37.70 -34.07 4.21
C ASN A 87 37.26 -32.66 4.65
N PHE A 88 38.17 -31.67 4.66
CA PHE A 88 37.89 -30.32 5.07
C PHE A 88 36.80 -29.64 4.23
N GLY A 89 36.78 -29.87 2.92
CA GLY A 89 35.76 -29.33 2.02
C GLY A 89 34.36 -29.89 2.34
N GLU A 90 34.23 -31.18 2.69
CA GLU A 90 32.96 -31.80 3.10
C GLU A 90 32.50 -31.26 4.48
N LEU A 91 33.44 -30.94 5.37
CA LEU A 91 33.11 -30.27 6.65
C LEU A 91 32.58 -28.84 6.42
N ILE A 92 33.14 -28.08 5.47
CA ILE A 92 32.63 -26.77 5.09
C ILE A 92 31.21 -26.88 4.49
N GLN A 93 30.92 -27.91 3.68
CA GLN A 93 29.56 -28.15 3.18
C GLN A 93 28.56 -28.42 4.32
N ALA A 94 28.96 -29.12 5.35
CA ALA A 94 28.11 -29.32 6.53
C ALA A 94 27.83 -27.98 7.26
N VAL A 95 28.83 -27.10 7.37
CA VAL A 95 28.65 -25.74 7.91
C VAL A 95 27.72 -24.92 7.03
N GLU A 96 27.88 -24.96 5.72
CA GLU A 96 26.99 -24.28 4.76
C GLU A 96 25.55 -24.78 4.85
N ALA A 97 25.33 -26.07 5.13
CA ALA A 97 23.98 -26.62 5.36
C ALA A 97 23.35 -26.06 6.63
N VAL A 98 24.13 -25.86 7.70
CA VAL A 98 23.67 -25.18 8.92
C VAL A 98 23.28 -23.74 8.60
N GLU A 99 24.15 -22.98 7.89
CA GLU A 99 23.83 -21.60 7.47
C GLU A 99 22.56 -21.52 6.61
N ALA A 100 22.41 -22.44 5.66
CA ALA A 100 21.22 -22.52 4.81
C ALA A 100 19.95 -22.75 5.64
N ARG A 101 20.04 -23.57 6.70
CA ARG A 101 18.92 -23.82 7.60
C ARG A 101 18.52 -22.57 8.38
N TYR A 102 19.49 -21.79 8.87
CA TYR A 102 19.26 -20.50 9.51
C TYR A 102 18.63 -19.49 8.54
N LYS A 103 19.18 -19.38 7.33
CA LYS A 103 18.63 -18.47 6.28
C LYS A 103 17.20 -18.84 5.92
N ALA A 104 16.89 -20.14 5.79
CA ALA A 104 15.53 -20.61 5.54
C ALA A 104 14.56 -20.29 6.69
N ALA A 105 15.05 -20.18 7.93
CA ALA A 105 14.28 -19.72 9.09
C ALA A 105 14.23 -18.18 9.24
N GLY A 106 14.82 -17.42 8.29
CA GLY A 106 14.82 -15.96 8.27
C GLY A 106 15.99 -15.29 9.00
N TYR A 107 16.92 -16.03 9.57
CA TYR A 107 18.12 -15.51 10.24
C TYR A 107 19.24 -15.29 9.24
N PHE A 108 19.14 -14.25 8.46
CA PHE A 108 19.98 -13.98 7.29
C PHE A 108 21.42 -13.56 7.62
N LEU A 109 21.70 -13.19 8.88
CA LEU A 109 23.03 -12.82 9.38
C LEU A 109 23.76 -13.99 10.03
N ALA A 110 23.13 -15.13 10.18
CA ALA A 110 23.72 -16.30 10.81
C ALA A 110 24.89 -16.83 9.96
N GLN A 111 26.02 -17.07 10.62
CA GLN A 111 27.24 -17.62 10.07
C GLN A 111 27.69 -18.83 10.86
N GLY A 112 27.99 -19.92 10.17
CA GLY A 112 28.62 -21.08 10.74
C GLY A 112 30.16 -21.01 10.63
N TYR A 113 30.86 -21.61 11.56
CA TYR A 113 32.32 -21.73 11.49
C TYR A 113 32.78 -22.98 12.19
N LEU A 114 33.98 -23.46 11.84
CA LEU A 114 34.67 -24.55 12.53
C LEU A 114 35.66 -23.92 13.51
N PRO A 115 35.42 -24.01 14.82
CA PRO A 115 36.37 -23.53 15.82
C PRO A 115 37.65 -24.42 15.81
N PRO A 116 38.81 -23.87 16.22
CA PRO A 116 39.99 -24.70 16.52
C PRO A 116 39.63 -25.72 17.59
N GLN A 117 39.71 -27.02 17.25
CA GLN A 117 39.23 -28.09 18.12
C GLN A 117 40.11 -29.33 18.04
N LYS A 118 40.13 -30.11 19.11
CA LYS A 118 40.70 -31.46 19.13
C LYS A 118 39.56 -32.46 18.98
N ILE A 119 39.61 -33.23 17.92
CA ILE A 119 38.58 -34.22 17.62
C ILE A 119 38.69 -35.36 18.65
N LYS A 120 37.63 -35.59 19.40
CA LYS A 120 37.48 -36.69 20.38
C LYS A 120 36.28 -37.50 19.95
N ASP A 121 36.41 -38.84 19.94
CA ASP A 121 35.32 -39.77 19.67
C ASP A 121 34.56 -39.52 18.33
N GLY A 122 35.22 -38.84 17.39
CA GLY A 122 34.64 -38.46 16.10
C GLY A 122 33.59 -37.31 16.18
N GLY A 123 33.51 -36.57 17.29
CA GLY A 123 32.67 -35.41 17.44
C GLY A 123 33.32 -34.16 16.80
N ILE A 124 32.58 -33.46 15.94
CA ILE A 124 32.99 -32.19 15.33
C ILE A 124 32.05 -31.09 15.81
N GLU A 125 32.64 -30.06 16.41
CA GLU A 125 31.91 -28.85 16.83
C GLU A 125 31.76 -27.89 15.64
N ILE A 126 30.53 -27.43 15.43
CA ILE A 126 30.19 -26.32 14.53
C ILE A 126 29.70 -25.15 15.39
N GLY A 127 30.50 -24.06 15.41
CA GLY A 127 30.10 -22.82 16.03
C GLY A 127 29.12 -22.04 15.15
N VAL A 128 28.12 -21.40 15.76
CA VAL A 128 27.15 -20.55 15.06
C VAL A 128 27.16 -19.16 15.69
N SER A 129 27.37 -18.15 14.85
CA SER A 129 27.16 -16.74 15.16
C SER A 129 25.82 -16.33 14.56
N GLU A 130 24.80 -16.08 15.38
CA GLU A 130 23.42 -15.85 14.92
C GLU A 130 23.17 -14.41 14.45
N GLY A 131 24.13 -13.49 14.60
CA GLY A 131 23.95 -12.09 14.21
C GLY A 131 22.96 -11.35 15.12
N ARG A 132 23.30 -11.17 16.40
CA ARG A 132 22.46 -10.49 17.38
C ARG A 132 22.49 -8.99 17.16
N LEU A 133 21.38 -8.31 17.52
CA LEU A 133 21.34 -6.86 17.54
C LEU A 133 22.40 -6.29 18.49
N GLY A 134 23.33 -5.53 17.92
CA GLY A 134 24.30 -4.69 18.63
C GLY A 134 23.72 -3.31 18.91
N GLU A 135 24.40 -2.29 18.48
CA GLU A 135 23.97 -0.89 18.61
C GLU A 135 23.03 -0.48 17.49
N VAL A 136 22.10 0.44 17.80
CA VAL A 136 21.24 1.09 16.79
C VAL A 136 21.64 2.56 16.69
N ARG A 137 22.13 2.98 15.52
CA ARG A 137 22.58 4.33 15.24
C ARG A 137 21.72 5.02 14.22
N LEU A 138 21.47 6.32 14.45
CA LEU A 138 20.78 7.21 13.50
C LEU A 138 21.82 8.13 12.86
N GLU A 139 21.82 8.19 11.54
CA GLU A 139 22.66 9.07 10.74
C GLU A 139 21.82 9.93 9.79
N GLY A 140 22.37 11.06 9.36
CA GLY A 140 21.68 11.97 8.45
C GLY A 140 20.63 12.87 9.14
N GLU A 141 19.87 13.56 8.33
CA GLU A 141 18.88 14.52 8.80
C GLU A 141 17.47 14.11 8.37
N SER A 142 16.49 14.30 9.25
CA SER A 142 15.08 14.07 9.00
C SER A 142 14.23 15.15 9.66
N ARG A 143 13.05 15.37 9.09
CA ARG A 143 12.02 16.17 9.77
C ARG A 143 11.37 15.41 10.91
N VAL A 144 11.44 14.09 10.89
CA VAL A 144 10.91 13.26 11.96
C VAL A 144 11.89 13.27 13.14
N ALA A 145 11.41 13.60 14.32
CA ALA A 145 12.24 13.64 15.52
C ALA A 145 12.85 12.25 15.80
N SER A 146 14.11 12.21 16.25
CA SER A 146 14.79 10.97 16.60
C SER A 146 14.02 10.13 17.64
N SER A 147 13.36 10.79 18.61
CA SER A 147 12.52 10.11 19.59
C SER A 147 11.35 9.35 19.00
N VAL A 148 10.81 9.79 17.85
CA VAL A 148 9.76 9.07 17.13
C VAL A 148 10.35 7.86 16.42
N LEU A 149 11.51 8.02 15.78
CA LEU A 149 12.20 6.93 15.07
C LEU A 149 12.64 5.82 16.03
N PHE A 150 13.18 6.18 17.18
CA PHE A 150 13.55 5.20 18.21
C PHE A 150 12.36 4.36 18.70
N ARG A 151 11.13 4.86 18.71
CA ARG A 151 9.94 4.04 19.03
C ARG A 151 9.78 2.84 18.10
N TYR A 152 10.16 2.98 16.84
CA TYR A 152 10.15 1.88 15.86
C TYR A 152 11.38 0.98 16.01
N LEU A 153 12.56 1.57 16.17
CA LEU A 153 13.82 0.83 16.31
C LEU A 153 13.89 0.04 17.62
N ASP A 154 13.27 0.51 18.70
CA ASP A 154 13.15 -0.19 19.97
C ASP A 154 12.29 -1.46 19.91
N ARG A 155 11.57 -1.68 18.78
CA ARG A 155 10.87 -2.94 18.50
C ARG A 155 11.76 -4.02 17.90
N LEU A 156 13.00 -3.68 17.55
CA LEU A 156 13.99 -4.69 17.20
C LEU A 156 14.38 -5.51 18.43
N PRO A 157 14.55 -6.82 18.32
CA PRO A 157 14.82 -7.70 19.45
C PRO A 157 16.22 -7.44 20.01
N LYS A 158 16.32 -6.85 21.21
CA LYS A 158 17.58 -6.55 21.85
C LYS A 158 18.22 -7.83 22.39
N GLY A 159 19.47 -8.12 21.95
CA GLY A 159 20.22 -9.31 22.39
C GLY A 159 19.83 -10.63 21.74
N ASP A 160 18.78 -10.66 20.94
CA ASP A 160 18.35 -11.82 20.18
C ASP A 160 18.81 -11.74 18.72
N ALA A 161 18.75 -12.87 18.01
CA ALA A 161 19.09 -12.95 16.60
C ALA A 161 18.12 -12.14 15.75
N LEU A 162 18.66 -11.31 14.84
CA LEU A 162 17.87 -10.50 13.92
C LEU A 162 17.31 -11.35 12.77
N THR A 163 16.01 -11.21 12.53
CA THR A 163 15.39 -11.75 11.31
C THR A 163 15.22 -10.66 10.26
N LEU A 164 15.34 -11.05 8.99
CA LEU A 164 15.10 -10.13 7.88
C LEU A 164 13.70 -9.51 7.96
N ALA A 165 12.67 -10.31 8.31
CA ALA A 165 11.29 -9.85 8.41
C ALA A 165 11.11 -8.75 9.47
N THR A 166 11.78 -8.88 10.62
CA THR A 166 11.69 -7.89 11.71
C THR A 166 12.32 -6.56 11.29
N VAL A 167 13.52 -6.60 10.72
CA VAL A 167 14.22 -5.39 10.25
C VAL A 167 13.43 -4.75 9.11
N GLU A 168 13.00 -5.53 8.12
CA GLU A 168 12.22 -5.07 6.99
C GLU A 168 10.94 -4.37 7.43
N ARG A 169 10.18 -4.98 8.34
CA ARG A 169 8.95 -4.38 8.87
C ARG A 169 9.20 -2.99 9.46
N GLN A 170 10.21 -2.83 10.32
CA GLN A 170 10.48 -1.55 10.97
C GLN A 170 10.94 -0.49 9.95
N VAL A 171 11.81 -0.85 9.03
CA VAL A 171 12.25 0.06 7.96
C VAL A 171 11.09 0.52 7.08
N LEU A 172 10.18 -0.40 6.72
CA LEU A 172 9.00 -0.08 5.94
C LEU A 172 8.05 0.85 6.69
N LEU A 173 7.82 0.63 7.98
CA LEU A 173 6.99 1.49 8.82
C LEU A 173 7.59 2.89 9.00
N ILE A 174 8.92 2.99 9.16
CA ILE A 174 9.63 4.28 9.23
C ILE A 174 9.52 5.02 7.89
N ASN A 175 9.63 4.34 6.75
CA ASN A 175 9.48 4.95 5.43
C ASN A 175 8.04 5.36 5.08
N GLU A 176 7.07 4.97 5.87
CA GLU A 176 5.70 5.48 5.77
C GLU A 176 5.50 6.80 6.53
N LEU A 177 6.40 7.19 7.43
CA LEU A 177 6.37 8.48 8.11
C LEU A 177 6.57 9.60 7.09
N ALA A 178 5.82 10.68 7.22
CA ALA A 178 6.05 11.84 6.37
C ALA A 178 7.27 12.64 6.85
N GLY A 179 8.02 13.22 5.93
CA GLY A 179 9.13 14.14 6.25
C GLY A 179 10.52 13.54 6.20
N GLY A 180 10.67 12.25 5.91
CA GLY A 180 11.97 11.62 5.72
C GLY A 180 11.90 10.28 5.01
N ARG A 181 13.00 9.89 4.40
CA ARG A 181 13.26 8.54 3.87
C ARG A 181 14.41 7.92 4.61
N ALA A 182 14.30 6.65 4.90
CA ALA A 182 15.30 5.90 5.63
C ALA A 182 15.82 4.72 4.81
N SER A 183 17.13 4.52 4.85
CA SER A 183 17.82 3.29 4.44
C SER A 183 18.47 2.65 5.66
N VAL A 184 18.68 1.34 5.60
CA VAL A 184 19.34 0.59 6.66
C VAL A 184 20.57 -0.09 6.12
N ASP A 185 21.69 0.16 6.80
CA ASP A 185 22.94 -0.57 6.65
C ASP A 185 23.19 -1.41 7.91
N LEU A 186 23.59 -2.65 7.70
CA LEU A 186 23.95 -3.56 8.76
C LEU A 186 25.48 -3.66 8.80
N GLN A 187 26.07 -3.35 9.94
CA GLN A 187 27.52 -3.33 10.13
C GLN A 187 27.91 -4.36 11.20
N ALA A 188 29.16 -4.84 11.16
CA ALA A 188 29.68 -5.66 12.25
C ALA A 188 29.71 -4.81 13.53
N GLY A 189 29.14 -5.35 14.61
CA GLY A 189 29.15 -4.69 15.91
C GLY A 189 30.46 -4.88 16.66
N GLU A 190 30.62 -4.19 17.79
CA GLU A 190 31.85 -4.27 18.61
C GLU A 190 32.05 -5.65 19.23
N GLN A 191 30.96 -6.34 19.59
CA GLN A 191 31.02 -7.68 20.15
C GLN A 191 31.02 -8.75 19.05
N PRO A 192 31.83 -9.81 19.17
CA PRO A 192 31.80 -10.92 18.21
C PRO A 192 30.37 -11.49 18.07
N GLY A 193 29.89 -11.57 16.82
CA GLY A 193 28.56 -12.07 16.53
C GLY A 193 27.42 -11.07 16.74
N SER A 194 27.72 -9.80 17.04
CA SER A 194 26.74 -8.72 17.02
C SER A 194 26.74 -8.00 15.66
N THR A 195 25.60 -7.40 15.36
CA THR A 195 25.38 -6.60 14.14
C THR A 195 24.71 -5.29 14.53
N ASP A 196 25.36 -4.18 14.20
CA ASP A 196 24.83 -2.84 14.40
C ASP A 196 23.89 -2.48 13.27
N VAL A 197 22.82 -1.79 13.62
CA VAL A 197 21.82 -1.29 12.68
C VAL A 197 22.02 0.21 12.53
N VAL A 198 22.47 0.65 11.37
CA VAL A 198 22.65 2.07 11.03
C VAL A 198 21.50 2.52 10.16
N LEU A 199 20.62 3.37 10.71
CA LEU A 199 19.52 3.98 9.96
C LEU A 199 19.96 5.33 9.43
N THR A 200 20.22 5.41 8.13
CA THR A 200 20.55 6.66 7.43
C THR A 200 19.28 7.33 6.92
N GLN A 201 19.11 8.60 7.24
CA GLN A 201 17.94 9.38 6.91
C GLN A 201 18.23 10.47 5.90
N GLN A 202 17.24 10.73 5.05
CA GLN A 202 17.21 11.84 4.12
C GLN A 202 15.91 12.64 4.34
N SER A 203 16.06 13.94 4.59
CA SER A 203 14.92 14.82 4.80
C SER A 203 14.12 15.03 3.51
N GLU A 204 12.79 14.94 3.60
CA GLU A 204 11.88 15.32 2.52
C GLU A 204 11.45 16.78 2.66
N PRO A 205 11.03 17.46 1.56
CA PRO A 205 10.48 18.81 1.64
C PRO A 205 9.30 18.90 2.59
N LEU A 206 9.25 19.98 3.41
CA LEU A 206 8.12 20.22 4.32
C LEU A 206 6.79 20.29 3.57
N VAL A 207 6.77 20.97 2.44
CA VAL A 207 5.58 21.14 1.62
C VAL A 207 5.80 20.54 0.25
N SER A 208 4.84 19.75 -0.19
CA SER A 208 4.75 19.28 -1.58
C SER A 208 3.40 19.70 -2.16
N ALA A 209 3.42 20.13 -3.41
CA ALA A 209 2.25 20.55 -4.15
C ALA A 209 2.14 19.79 -5.47
N ARG A 210 0.93 19.44 -5.85
CA ARG A 210 0.61 18.84 -7.14
C ARG A 210 -0.62 19.52 -7.73
N LEU A 211 -0.49 19.99 -8.96
CA LEU A 211 -1.59 20.49 -9.78
C LEU A 211 -1.94 19.43 -10.81
N ASP A 212 -3.21 19.13 -10.97
CA ASP A 212 -3.73 18.26 -12.02
C ASP A 212 -4.92 18.91 -12.73
N ALA A 213 -5.02 18.65 -14.01
CA ALA A 213 -6.15 19.05 -14.84
C ALA A 213 -6.63 17.86 -15.68
N ASN A 214 -7.93 17.69 -15.78
CA ASN A 214 -8.54 16.60 -16.52
C ASN A 214 -9.96 16.97 -16.99
N ASN A 215 -10.52 16.16 -17.86
CA ASN A 215 -11.89 16.30 -18.39
C ASN A 215 -12.83 15.20 -17.84
N HIS A 216 -12.60 14.73 -16.63
CA HIS A 216 -13.37 13.67 -16.02
C HIS A 216 -14.59 14.18 -15.23
N GLY A 217 -15.00 15.42 -15.43
CA GLY A 217 -16.19 16.00 -14.82
C GLY A 217 -17.50 15.56 -15.49
N SER A 218 -18.61 15.95 -14.88
CA SER A 218 -19.95 15.74 -15.43
C SER A 218 -20.36 16.92 -16.31
N PRO A 219 -21.13 16.72 -17.38
CA PRO A 219 -21.73 17.81 -18.15
C PRO A 219 -22.56 18.76 -17.30
N SER A 220 -23.24 18.27 -16.26
CA SER A 220 -24.08 19.07 -15.38
C SER A 220 -23.32 19.95 -14.39
N THR A 221 -22.11 19.60 -14.01
CA THR A 221 -21.30 20.38 -13.04
C THR A 221 -20.01 20.94 -13.62
N GLY A 222 -19.70 20.62 -14.86
CA GLY A 222 -18.50 21.03 -15.58
C GLY A 222 -17.55 19.88 -15.87
N VAL A 223 -17.27 19.69 -17.16
CA VAL A 223 -16.46 18.57 -17.68
C VAL A 223 -14.98 18.72 -17.31
N ASN A 224 -14.43 19.93 -17.44
CA ASN A 224 -13.01 20.16 -17.16
C ASN A 224 -12.82 20.48 -15.68
N ARG A 225 -11.90 19.78 -15.07
CA ARG A 225 -11.57 19.88 -13.63
C ARG A 225 -10.13 20.31 -13.45
N VAL A 226 -9.90 21.13 -12.45
CA VAL A 226 -8.57 21.50 -11.95
C VAL A 226 -8.50 21.12 -10.47
N GLY A 227 -7.50 20.34 -10.12
CA GLY A 227 -7.24 19.89 -8.76
C GLY A 227 -5.90 20.41 -8.24
N LEU A 228 -5.88 20.95 -7.02
CA LEU A 228 -4.68 21.31 -6.28
C LEU A 228 -4.57 20.42 -5.05
N ASN A 229 -3.47 19.69 -4.94
CA ASN A 229 -3.14 18.85 -3.80
C ASN A 229 -1.92 19.41 -3.09
N LEU A 230 -2.06 19.75 -1.82
CA LEU A 230 -1.00 20.24 -0.95
C LEU A 230 -0.78 19.23 0.17
N ASN A 231 0.49 18.92 0.46
CA ASN A 231 0.85 18.11 1.62
C ASN A 231 1.90 18.84 2.44
N ALA A 232 1.71 18.89 3.76
CA ALA A 232 2.73 19.25 4.72
C ALA A 232 3.24 17.96 5.40
N ASN A 233 4.53 17.70 5.23
CA ASN A 233 5.20 16.48 5.66
C ASN A 233 5.93 16.74 6.98
N SER A 234 5.41 16.19 8.07
CA SER A 234 5.95 16.31 9.42
C SER A 234 6.18 17.77 9.88
N PRO A 235 5.16 18.66 9.81
CA PRO A 235 5.31 20.03 10.28
C PRO A 235 5.59 20.13 11.80
N PHE A 236 5.19 19.15 12.59
CA PHE A 236 5.43 19.08 14.05
C PHE A 236 6.50 18.05 14.44
N ASN A 237 7.26 17.50 13.47
CA ASN A 237 8.32 16.53 13.64
C ASN A 237 7.87 15.15 14.20
N LEU A 238 6.58 14.83 14.11
CA LEU A 238 6.01 13.57 14.60
C LEU A 238 5.85 12.49 13.52
N GLY A 239 6.28 12.77 12.28
CA GLY A 239 6.06 11.88 11.14
C GLY A 239 4.63 11.95 10.57
N GLU A 240 3.86 12.94 10.98
CA GLU A 240 2.49 13.20 10.58
C GLU A 240 2.41 13.83 9.18
N ARG A 241 1.25 13.67 8.54
CA ARG A 241 0.94 14.30 7.25
C ARG A 241 -0.34 15.12 7.36
N LEU A 242 -0.27 16.37 6.92
CA LEU A 242 -1.45 17.19 6.70
C LEU A 242 -1.63 17.35 5.20
N SER A 243 -2.83 17.06 4.70
CA SER A 243 -3.18 17.15 3.28
C SER A 243 -4.36 18.09 3.07
N ALA A 244 -4.28 18.93 2.04
CA ALA A 244 -5.40 19.75 1.58
C ALA A 244 -5.59 19.51 0.09
N ASN A 245 -6.81 19.18 -0.31
CA ASN A 245 -7.18 19.00 -1.72
C ASN A 245 -8.29 19.97 -2.06
N VAL A 246 -8.12 20.69 -3.15
CA VAL A 246 -9.12 21.60 -3.69
C VAL A 246 -9.40 21.21 -5.13
N LEU A 247 -10.67 21.11 -5.48
CA LEU A 247 -11.13 20.79 -6.84
C LEU A 247 -12.12 21.86 -7.28
N PHE A 248 -11.97 22.35 -8.51
CA PHE A 248 -12.97 23.19 -9.18
C PHE A 248 -13.22 22.72 -10.58
N THR A 249 -14.40 23.01 -11.10
CA THR A 249 -14.75 22.82 -12.50
C THR A 249 -14.69 24.12 -13.29
N ASN A 250 -14.50 24.01 -14.59
CA ASN A 250 -14.42 25.19 -15.48
C ASN A 250 -15.67 26.05 -15.55
N THR A 251 -16.82 25.50 -15.17
CA THR A 251 -18.09 26.23 -15.08
C THR A 251 -18.27 26.94 -13.75
N GLY A 252 -17.45 26.62 -12.74
CA GLY A 252 -17.66 27.03 -11.35
C GLY A 252 -18.80 26.29 -10.63
N ASN A 253 -19.47 25.39 -11.31
CA ASN A 253 -20.63 24.68 -10.78
C ASN A 253 -20.28 23.57 -9.77
N LEU A 254 -19.01 23.24 -9.59
CA LEU A 254 -18.55 22.33 -8.54
C LEU A 254 -17.25 22.85 -7.94
N THR A 255 -17.27 22.97 -6.63
CA THR A 255 -16.06 23.25 -5.84
C THR A 255 -16.03 22.27 -4.66
N SER A 256 -14.87 21.68 -4.42
CA SER A 256 -14.69 20.75 -3.30
C SER A 256 -13.39 21.04 -2.55
N TYR A 257 -13.47 21.01 -1.23
CA TYR A 257 -12.34 21.13 -0.30
C TYR A 257 -12.27 19.88 0.56
N ASN A 258 -11.09 19.29 0.68
CA ASN A 258 -10.83 18.18 1.57
C ASN A 258 -9.58 18.48 2.39
N LEU A 259 -9.70 18.38 3.70
CA LEU A 259 -8.58 18.47 4.65
C LEU A 259 -8.43 17.11 5.34
N ARG A 260 -7.20 16.63 5.49
CA ARG A 260 -6.90 15.39 6.19
C ARG A 260 -5.61 15.52 7.00
N GLY A 261 -5.66 15.07 8.24
CA GLY A 261 -4.51 14.86 9.10
C GLY A 261 -4.31 13.38 9.39
N GLU A 262 -3.09 12.91 9.32
CA GLU A 262 -2.69 11.56 9.71
C GLU A 262 -1.54 11.65 10.70
N LEU A 263 -1.68 10.96 11.84
CA LEU A 263 -0.70 10.93 12.92
C LEU A 263 -0.28 9.48 13.19
N PRO A 264 1.01 9.13 13.04
CA PRO A 264 1.53 7.85 13.48
C PRO A 264 1.59 7.80 15.02
N VAL A 265 1.21 6.67 15.60
CA VAL A 265 1.17 6.48 17.05
C VAL A 265 1.94 5.22 17.45
N GLY A 266 2.77 5.34 18.48
CA GLY A 266 3.62 4.25 18.94
C GLY A 266 4.74 3.90 17.96
N GLY A 267 5.20 2.64 17.96
CA GLY A 267 6.26 2.11 17.07
C GLY A 267 5.83 0.87 16.29
N ASP A 268 4.55 0.49 16.36
CA ASP A 268 4.02 -0.74 15.74
C ASP A 268 3.29 -0.49 14.41
N GLY A 269 3.20 0.80 14.00
CA GLY A 269 2.57 1.20 12.75
C GLY A 269 1.12 1.66 12.87
N TRP A 270 0.60 1.89 14.08
CA TRP A 270 -0.70 2.53 14.26
C TRP A 270 -0.73 3.93 13.65
N ARG A 271 -1.83 4.26 12.97
CA ARG A 271 -2.11 5.57 12.39
C ARG A 271 -3.51 6.02 12.76
N LEU A 272 -3.61 7.22 13.31
CA LEU A 272 -4.87 7.91 13.52
C LEU A 272 -5.08 8.92 12.39
N SER A 273 -6.31 9.10 11.96
CA SER A 273 -6.65 10.09 10.94
C SER A 273 -7.89 10.87 11.31
N VAL A 274 -7.90 12.14 10.93
CA VAL A 274 -9.05 13.02 10.95
C VAL A 274 -9.19 13.66 9.59
N GLY A 275 -10.42 13.73 9.08
CA GLY A 275 -10.69 14.35 7.78
C GLY A 275 -11.97 15.18 7.82
N ALA A 276 -11.96 16.30 7.12
CA ALA A 276 -13.14 17.12 6.90
C ALA A 276 -13.22 17.46 5.41
N SER A 277 -14.43 17.43 4.85
CA SER A 277 -14.65 17.83 3.46
C SER A 277 -15.92 18.63 3.31
N ARG A 278 -15.91 19.54 2.34
CA ARG A 278 -17.07 20.27 1.88
C ARG A 278 -17.07 20.31 0.36
N ALA A 279 -18.20 19.97 -0.24
CA ALA A 279 -18.44 20.19 -1.65
C ALA A 279 -19.68 21.06 -1.83
N THR A 280 -19.61 22.00 -2.75
CA THR A 280 -20.74 22.84 -3.18
C THR A 280 -20.95 22.66 -4.66
N TYR A 281 -22.18 22.55 -5.09
CA TYR A 281 -22.49 22.37 -6.48
C TYR A 281 -23.75 23.12 -6.91
N SER A 282 -23.84 23.37 -8.23
CA SER A 282 -25.05 23.78 -8.92
C SER A 282 -25.17 22.99 -10.23
N LEU A 283 -26.37 22.68 -10.66
CA LEU A 283 -26.58 21.94 -11.89
C LEU A 283 -26.83 22.86 -13.08
N GLY A 284 -26.09 22.60 -14.15
CA GLY A 284 -26.24 23.22 -15.46
C GLY A 284 -26.59 22.20 -16.52
N GLY A 285 -26.38 22.55 -17.78
CA GLY A 285 -26.68 21.68 -18.93
C GLY A 285 -28.13 21.25 -18.96
N ASP A 286 -28.39 19.96 -19.14
CA ASP A 286 -29.75 19.39 -19.26
C ASP A 286 -30.59 19.56 -17.99
N PHE A 287 -29.97 19.85 -16.85
CA PHE A 287 -30.63 20.05 -15.56
C PHE A 287 -30.75 21.52 -15.12
N ALA A 288 -30.36 22.47 -15.99
CA ALA A 288 -30.39 23.91 -15.66
C ALA A 288 -31.78 24.41 -15.25
N SER A 289 -32.84 23.87 -15.88
CA SER A 289 -34.23 24.21 -15.59
C SER A 289 -34.69 23.85 -14.18
N LEU A 290 -33.99 22.95 -13.48
CA LEU A 290 -34.28 22.59 -12.09
C LEU A 290 -33.79 23.66 -11.10
N GLU A 291 -32.87 24.55 -11.52
CA GLU A 291 -32.18 25.51 -10.65
C GLU A 291 -31.62 24.82 -9.40
N ALA A 292 -31.13 23.57 -9.60
CA ALA A 292 -30.71 22.72 -8.50
C ALA A 292 -29.29 23.07 -8.05
N SER A 293 -29.13 23.14 -6.75
CA SER A 293 -27.83 23.36 -6.08
C SER A 293 -27.78 22.60 -4.76
N GLY A 294 -26.59 22.47 -4.18
CA GLY A 294 -26.50 21.79 -2.89
C GLY A 294 -25.12 21.82 -2.27
N THR A 295 -25.04 21.26 -1.08
CA THR A 295 -23.82 21.12 -0.28
C THR A 295 -23.71 19.73 0.31
N ALA A 296 -22.47 19.24 0.39
CA ALA A 296 -22.15 17.99 1.05
C ALA A 296 -20.97 18.23 2.01
N ASP A 297 -21.22 18.14 3.29
CA ASP A 297 -20.22 18.26 4.36
C ASP A 297 -19.95 16.88 4.97
N SER A 298 -18.69 16.54 5.24
CA SER A 298 -18.35 15.27 5.88
C SER A 298 -17.21 15.46 6.88
N LEU A 299 -17.33 14.78 8.01
CA LEU A 299 -16.29 14.62 9.03
C LEU A 299 -15.98 13.13 9.17
N ARG A 300 -14.70 12.76 9.26
CA ARG A 300 -14.21 11.39 9.37
C ARG A 300 -13.15 11.27 10.43
N LEU A 301 -13.20 10.17 11.19
CA LEU A 301 -12.20 9.78 12.17
C LEU A 301 -11.80 8.35 11.89
N GLY A 302 -10.52 8.06 11.80
CA GLY A 302 -10.05 6.74 11.45
C GLY A 302 -8.87 6.27 12.29
N ALA A 303 -8.73 4.96 12.38
CA ALA A 303 -7.56 4.28 12.91
C ALA A 303 -7.18 3.15 11.95
N ALA A 304 -5.89 2.99 11.70
CA ALA A 304 -5.38 1.93 10.83
C ALA A 304 -4.20 1.22 11.48
N TYR A 305 -4.09 -0.09 11.24
CA TYR A 305 -3.01 -0.92 11.74
C TYR A 305 -2.53 -1.92 10.67
N PRO A 306 -1.21 -2.01 10.39
CA PRO A 306 -0.64 -2.97 9.47
C PRO A 306 -0.46 -4.33 10.17
N LEU A 307 -1.36 -5.27 9.90
CA LEU A 307 -1.29 -6.65 10.41
C LEU A 307 -0.06 -7.38 9.83
N ILE A 308 0.15 -7.24 8.51
CA ILE A 308 1.31 -7.74 7.79
C ILE A 308 1.94 -6.56 7.05
N ARG A 309 3.26 -6.41 7.17
CA ARG A 309 4.02 -5.38 6.46
C ARG A 309 5.34 -5.93 5.99
N SER A 310 5.45 -6.23 4.71
CA SER A 310 6.67 -6.68 4.04
C SER A 310 6.73 -6.09 2.62
N ARG A 311 7.79 -6.34 1.90
CA ARG A 311 7.94 -5.92 0.48
C ARG A 311 6.98 -6.67 -0.43
N ALA A 312 6.78 -7.95 -0.15
CA ALA A 312 6.03 -8.84 -1.01
C ALA A 312 4.56 -8.97 -0.62
N SER A 313 4.20 -8.73 0.66
CA SER A 313 2.86 -8.98 1.17
C SER A 313 2.49 -7.99 2.26
N ASN A 314 1.33 -7.38 2.12
CA ASN A 314 0.80 -6.42 3.07
C ASN A 314 -0.64 -6.74 3.41
N LEU A 315 -1.02 -6.54 4.66
CA LEU A 315 -2.39 -6.63 5.14
C LEU A 315 -2.62 -5.54 6.19
N LYS A 316 -3.62 -4.70 5.97
CA LYS A 316 -3.96 -3.55 6.81
C LYS A 316 -5.42 -3.61 7.22
N LEU A 317 -5.70 -3.45 8.50
CA LEU A 317 -7.04 -3.20 9.02
C LEU A 317 -7.22 -1.69 9.24
N GLN A 318 -8.33 -1.14 8.77
CA GLN A 318 -8.72 0.24 8.99
C GLN A 318 -10.15 0.28 9.52
N ILE A 319 -10.39 1.10 10.54
CA ILE A 319 -11.72 1.41 11.06
C ILE A 319 -11.93 2.90 10.92
N GLU A 320 -13.03 3.31 10.32
CA GLU A 320 -13.39 4.71 10.11
C GLU A 320 -14.83 4.98 10.55
N ALA A 321 -15.02 5.98 11.37
CA ALA A 321 -16.32 6.55 11.70
C ALA A 321 -16.49 7.85 10.91
N ASP A 322 -17.67 8.05 10.34
CA ASP A 322 -18.01 9.23 9.57
C ASP A 322 -19.39 9.78 9.87
N LYS A 323 -19.52 11.09 9.63
CA LYS A 323 -20.79 11.80 9.66
C LYS A 323 -20.83 12.79 8.51
N SER A 324 -21.91 12.76 7.72
CA SER A 324 -22.12 13.62 6.57
C SER A 324 -23.46 14.33 6.65
N LYS A 325 -23.50 15.60 6.25
CA LYS A 325 -24.71 16.40 6.04
C LYS A 325 -24.83 16.71 4.56
N LEU A 326 -25.96 16.41 3.99
CA LEU A 326 -26.27 16.54 2.57
C LEU A 326 -27.51 17.42 2.44
N ALA A 327 -27.40 18.51 1.69
CA ALA A 327 -28.48 19.44 1.45
C ALA A 327 -28.61 19.71 -0.05
N ASP A 328 -29.80 19.52 -0.58
CA ASP A 328 -30.19 19.79 -1.95
C ASP A 328 -31.29 20.82 -2.00
N HIS A 329 -31.18 21.80 -2.87
CA HIS A 329 -32.15 22.85 -3.11
C HIS A 329 -32.54 22.85 -4.60
N PHE A 330 -33.84 22.79 -4.87
CA PHE A 330 -34.41 22.88 -6.21
C PHE A 330 -35.16 24.20 -6.31
N GLY A 331 -34.57 25.22 -6.96
CA GLY A 331 -35.11 26.55 -7.08
C GLY A 331 -36.44 26.58 -7.82
N ALA A 332 -36.56 25.82 -8.93
CA ALA A 332 -37.76 25.74 -9.71
C ALA A 332 -39.03 25.29 -8.95
N SER A 333 -38.86 24.46 -7.91
CA SER A 333 -39.99 23.96 -7.06
C SER A 333 -39.91 24.52 -5.64
N SER A 334 -38.93 25.36 -5.29
CA SER A 334 -38.65 25.82 -3.93
C SER A 334 -38.58 24.68 -2.90
N THR A 335 -38.04 23.53 -3.34
CA THR A 335 -37.96 22.30 -2.51
C THR A 335 -36.56 22.22 -1.88
N HIS A 336 -36.48 21.92 -0.58
CA HIS A 336 -35.26 21.67 0.16
C HIS A 336 -35.27 20.24 0.68
N LEU A 337 -34.19 19.51 0.40
CA LEU A 337 -34.00 18.13 0.85
C LEU A 337 -32.76 18.06 1.72
N ASP A 338 -32.96 17.76 2.99
CA ASP A 338 -31.88 17.62 3.97
C ASP A 338 -31.76 16.14 4.38
N LYS A 339 -30.52 15.65 4.41
CA LYS A 339 -30.17 14.30 4.83
C LYS A 339 -28.95 14.33 5.72
N GLN A 340 -28.88 13.41 6.68
CA GLN A 340 -27.71 13.18 7.50
C GLN A 340 -27.37 11.70 7.50
N SER A 341 -26.17 11.33 7.06
CA SER A 341 -25.66 9.97 7.14
C SER A 341 -24.54 9.90 8.17
N GLN A 342 -24.51 8.83 8.96
CA GLN A 342 -23.41 8.51 9.86
C GLN A 342 -23.17 7.00 9.84
N GLY A 343 -21.91 6.59 10.04
CA GLY A 343 -21.60 5.18 10.00
C GLY A 343 -20.22 4.81 10.50
N LEU A 344 -20.04 3.51 10.64
CA LEU A 344 -18.76 2.87 10.95
C LEU A 344 -18.42 1.91 9.81
N THR A 345 -17.19 2.02 9.32
CA THR A 345 -16.68 1.15 8.26
C THR A 345 -15.41 0.44 8.76
N ALA A 346 -15.38 -0.88 8.64
CA ALA A 346 -14.19 -1.69 8.83
C ALA A 346 -13.70 -2.15 7.45
N THR A 347 -12.44 -1.83 7.11
CA THR A 347 -11.83 -2.20 5.83
C THR A 347 -10.60 -3.06 6.08
N LEU A 348 -10.55 -4.22 5.44
CA LEU A 348 -9.38 -5.07 5.35
C LEU A 348 -8.78 -4.92 3.95
N SER A 349 -7.59 -4.34 3.87
CA SER A 349 -6.84 -4.12 2.61
C SER A 349 -5.63 -5.00 2.57
N GLY A 350 -5.48 -5.79 1.51
CA GLY A 350 -4.31 -6.63 1.29
C GLY A 350 -3.74 -6.46 -0.10
N ASP A 351 -2.42 -6.52 -0.22
CA ASP A 351 -1.72 -6.61 -1.49
C ASP A 351 -0.54 -7.58 -1.37
N TRP A 352 -0.29 -8.33 -2.46
CA TRP A 352 0.84 -9.27 -2.53
C TRP A 352 1.36 -9.44 -3.95
N LEU A 353 2.64 -9.77 -4.00
CA LEU A 353 3.35 -10.17 -5.20
C LEU A 353 3.51 -11.69 -5.20
N ASP A 354 3.39 -12.31 -6.35
CA ASP A 354 3.63 -13.75 -6.51
C ASP A 354 4.28 -14.05 -7.86
N GLU A 355 4.81 -15.26 -8.00
CA GLU A 355 5.48 -15.74 -9.21
C GLU A 355 4.57 -16.62 -10.10
N TRP A 356 3.29 -16.76 -9.75
CA TRP A 356 2.35 -17.60 -10.49
C TRP A 356 2.20 -17.14 -11.94
N LEU A 357 2.34 -18.08 -12.89
CA LEU A 357 2.25 -17.85 -14.34
C LEU A 357 3.09 -16.67 -14.87
N GLY A 358 4.33 -16.54 -14.39
CA GLY A 358 5.23 -15.45 -14.81
C GLY A 358 5.18 -14.20 -13.93
N GLY A 359 4.53 -14.33 -12.80
CA GLY A 359 4.47 -13.30 -11.75
C GLY A 359 3.35 -12.30 -11.92
N GLY A 360 2.90 -11.77 -10.81
CA GLY A 360 1.85 -10.77 -10.79
C GLY A 360 1.69 -10.08 -9.44
N SER A 361 0.78 -9.12 -9.41
CA SER A 361 0.38 -8.44 -8.19
C SER A 361 -1.13 -8.53 -8.00
N THR A 362 -1.54 -8.82 -6.78
CA THR A 362 -2.96 -8.83 -6.39
C THR A 362 -3.19 -7.80 -5.31
N ARG A 363 -4.31 -7.09 -5.40
CA ARG A 363 -4.81 -6.21 -4.36
C ARG A 363 -6.27 -6.51 -4.09
N ILE A 364 -6.65 -6.58 -2.81
CA ILE A 364 -8.03 -6.80 -2.38
C ILE A 364 -8.34 -5.82 -1.25
N ASP A 365 -9.48 -5.12 -1.38
CA ASP A 365 -10.04 -4.28 -0.34
C ASP A 365 -11.46 -4.78 -0.05
N LEU A 366 -11.69 -5.29 1.16
CA LEU A 366 -13.00 -5.70 1.66
C LEU A 366 -13.45 -4.72 2.74
N ALA A 367 -14.56 -4.04 2.52
CA ALA A 367 -15.13 -3.10 3.48
C ALA A 367 -16.54 -3.55 3.92
N LEU A 368 -16.76 -3.53 5.21
CA LEU A 368 -18.05 -3.73 5.85
C LEU A 368 -18.48 -2.42 6.49
N ARG A 369 -19.62 -1.91 6.10
CA ARG A 369 -20.19 -0.65 6.62
C ARG A 369 -21.54 -0.89 7.30
N SER A 370 -21.69 -0.33 8.49
CA SER A 370 -22.98 -0.17 9.17
C SER A 370 -23.23 1.32 9.36
N GLY A 371 -24.38 1.80 8.95
CA GLY A 371 -24.72 3.21 9.00
C GLY A 371 -26.19 3.47 9.30
N GLN A 372 -26.49 4.74 9.46
CA GLN A 372 -27.83 5.27 9.65
C GLN A 372 -28.02 6.50 8.79
N LEU A 373 -29.15 6.59 8.10
CA LEU A 373 -29.61 7.74 7.34
C LEU A 373 -30.80 8.37 8.04
N ASP A 374 -30.68 9.64 8.41
CA ASP A 374 -31.74 10.46 8.97
C ASP A 374 -32.15 11.49 7.90
N LEU A 375 -33.45 11.60 7.66
CA LEU A 375 -34.01 12.48 6.64
C LEU A 375 -34.77 13.64 7.31
N GLY A 376 -34.60 14.85 6.76
CA GLY A 376 -35.44 15.99 7.10
C GLY A 376 -36.89 15.75 6.67
N PRO A 377 -37.84 16.53 7.18
CA PRO A 377 -39.31 16.28 6.95
C PRO A 377 -39.67 16.19 5.47
N THR A 378 -39.17 17.08 4.63
CA THR A 378 -39.43 17.08 3.19
C THR A 378 -38.78 15.87 2.52
N SER A 379 -37.52 15.56 2.83
CA SER A 379 -36.81 14.39 2.30
C SER A 379 -37.51 13.09 2.66
N ALA A 380 -38.05 12.97 3.88
CA ALA A 380 -38.81 11.81 4.34
C ALA A 380 -40.10 11.60 3.54
N THR A 381 -40.76 12.68 3.12
CA THR A 381 -41.94 12.59 2.27
C THR A 381 -41.63 12.00 0.89
N PHE A 382 -40.50 12.39 0.29
CA PHE A 382 -40.06 11.85 -1.01
C PHE A 382 -39.45 10.43 -0.91
N ASP A 383 -39.01 10.03 0.29
CA ASP A 383 -38.44 8.70 0.54
C ASP A 383 -39.52 7.65 0.89
N ALA A 384 -40.70 8.11 1.27
CA ALA A 384 -41.73 7.23 1.80
C ALA A 384 -42.35 6.28 0.75
N PRO A 385 -42.52 4.96 1.07
CA PRO A 385 -43.18 4.01 0.21
C PRO A 385 -44.67 4.38 0.02
N PRO A 386 -45.33 3.97 -1.08
CA PRO A 386 -44.80 3.15 -2.19
C PRO A 386 -44.10 3.96 -3.27
N ALA A 387 -44.14 5.29 -3.23
CA ALA A 387 -43.57 6.13 -4.29
C ALA A 387 -42.05 6.39 -4.12
N GLY A 388 -41.59 6.42 -2.89
CA GLY A 388 -40.19 6.68 -2.56
C GLY A 388 -39.34 5.41 -2.38
N PRO A 389 -38.00 5.56 -2.36
CA PRO A 389 -37.07 4.43 -2.33
C PRO A 389 -36.91 3.76 -0.95
N ASP A 390 -37.46 4.29 0.12
CA ASP A 390 -37.36 3.75 1.50
C ASP A 390 -35.93 3.56 1.97
N THR A 391 -35.15 4.62 1.90
CA THR A 391 -33.71 4.61 2.25
C THR A 391 -33.43 4.95 3.71
N ALA A 392 -34.38 5.62 4.41
CA ALA A 392 -34.26 6.08 5.79
C ALA A 392 -33.94 4.96 6.78
N GLY A 393 -33.24 5.30 7.86
CA GLY A 393 -32.93 4.41 8.96
C GLY A 393 -31.61 3.69 8.83
N ARG A 394 -31.47 2.56 9.53
CA ARG A 394 -30.26 1.76 9.56
C ARG A 394 -30.05 0.98 8.28
N PHE A 395 -28.82 0.94 7.81
CA PHE A 395 -28.39 0.14 6.67
C PHE A 395 -27.05 -0.55 6.95
N SER A 396 -26.80 -1.61 6.19
CA SER A 396 -25.51 -2.26 6.14
C SER A 396 -25.14 -2.57 4.69
N LYS A 397 -23.85 -2.50 4.37
CA LYS A 397 -23.34 -2.93 3.08
C LYS A 397 -21.96 -3.55 3.19
N ALA A 398 -21.67 -4.45 2.27
CA ALA A 398 -20.34 -5.01 2.02
C ALA A 398 -19.88 -4.57 0.63
N THR A 399 -18.61 -4.14 0.52
CA THR A 399 -17.98 -3.82 -0.76
C THR A 399 -16.67 -4.59 -0.89
N LEU A 400 -16.44 -5.16 -2.07
CA LEU A 400 -15.21 -5.85 -2.42
C LEU A 400 -14.63 -5.19 -3.68
N ASN A 401 -13.40 -4.71 -3.58
CA ASN A 401 -12.60 -4.32 -4.73
C ASN A 401 -11.43 -5.28 -4.83
N ALA A 402 -11.28 -5.96 -5.95
CA ALA A 402 -10.15 -6.84 -6.22
C ALA A 402 -9.51 -6.47 -7.54
N GLN A 403 -8.21 -6.43 -7.55
CA GLN A 403 -7.41 -6.14 -8.74
C GLN A 403 -6.29 -7.17 -8.86
N ARG A 404 -6.15 -7.75 -10.05
CA ARG A 404 -5.03 -8.60 -10.42
C ARG A 404 -4.34 -8.03 -11.64
N GLN A 405 -3.03 -7.85 -11.55
CA GLN A 405 -2.18 -7.63 -12.71
C GLN A 405 -1.31 -8.87 -12.90
N GLN A 406 -1.48 -9.55 -14.01
CA GLN A 406 -0.77 -10.77 -14.37
C GLN A 406 0.17 -10.50 -15.52
N ASN A 407 1.44 -10.83 -15.35
CA ASN A 407 2.40 -10.80 -16.46
C ASN A 407 2.19 -12.05 -17.32
N LEU A 408 2.01 -11.86 -18.63
CA LEU A 408 1.86 -12.93 -19.61
C LEU A 408 3.12 -13.09 -20.48
N GLY A 409 4.11 -12.23 -20.28
CA GLY A 409 5.36 -12.20 -21.02
C GLY A 409 6.09 -10.87 -20.82
N LYS A 410 7.20 -10.68 -21.54
CA LYS A 410 8.06 -9.49 -21.36
C LYS A 410 7.34 -8.15 -21.59
N ASN A 411 6.36 -8.13 -22.49
CA ASN A 411 5.69 -6.89 -22.92
C ASN A 411 4.16 -6.99 -22.82
N LEU A 412 3.61 -8.09 -22.29
CA LEU A 412 2.17 -8.32 -22.26
C LEU A 412 1.73 -8.55 -20.82
N SER A 413 0.70 -7.85 -20.38
CA SER A 413 0.07 -8.06 -19.09
C SER A 413 -1.45 -8.03 -19.19
N LEU A 414 -2.09 -8.83 -18.36
CA LEU A 414 -3.53 -8.88 -18.19
C LEU A 414 -3.89 -8.16 -16.89
N GLN A 415 -4.87 -7.26 -16.96
CA GLN A 415 -5.42 -6.58 -15.81
C GLN A 415 -6.86 -7.01 -15.62
N LEU A 416 -7.18 -7.58 -14.44
CA LEU A 416 -8.53 -7.91 -14.01
C LEU A 416 -8.89 -7.00 -12.84
N GLN A 417 -10.06 -6.35 -12.90
CA GLN A 417 -10.62 -5.58 -11.79
C GLN A 417 -12.05 -6.04 -11.54
N LEU A 418 -12.35 -6.31 -10.27
CA LEU A 418 -13.69 -6.61 -9.77
C LEU A 418 -14.07 -5.54 -8.74
N THR A 419 -15.22 -4.93 -8.92
CA THR A 419 -15.89 -4.14 -7.89
C THR A 419 -17.24 -4.79 -7.63
N TRP A 420 -17.53 -5.11 -6.37
CA TRP A 420 -18.79 -5.73 -5.96
C TRP A 420 -19.34 -5.02 -4.72
N GLN A 421 -20.63 -4.83 -4.68
CA GLN A 421 -21.37 -4.29 -3.54
C GLN A 421 -22.60 -5.12 -3.27
N LEU A 422 -22.86 -5.39 -1.99
CA LEU A 422 -24.09 -5.99 -1.49
C LEU A 422 -24.65 -5.11 -0.38
N ALA A 423 -25.91 -4.71 -0.49
CA ALA A 423 -26.60 -3.90 0.49
C ALA A 423 -27.74 -4.70 1.15
N GLY A 424 -27.98 -4.44 2.42
CA GLY A 424 -29.06 -5.06 3.19
C GLY A 424 -30.43 -4.43 2.94
N LYS A 425 -30.50 -3.23 2.34
CA LYS A 425 -31.72 -2.49 1.95
C LYS A 425 -31.38 -1.47 0.87
N ASN A 426 -32.35 -0.73 0.40
CA ASN A 426 -32.17 0.40 -0.50
C ASN A 426 -31.27 1.45 0.18
N LEU A 427 -30.33 1.99 -0.59
CA LEU A 427 -29.34 2.93 -0.12
C LEU A 427 -29.62 4.35 -0.64
N ASP A 428 -29.23 5.35 0.13
CA ASP A 428 -29.11 6.72 -0.36
C ASP A 428 -28.04 6.84 -1.46
N SER A 429 -28.16 7.84 -2.31
CA SER A 429 -27.21 8.13 -3.40
C SER A 429 -25.76 8.18 -2.95
N SER A 430 -25.50 8.65 -1.72
CA SER A 430 -24.16 8.71 -1.11
C SER A 430 -23.53 7.32 -0.83
N GLU A 431 -24.31 6.25 -0.89
CA GLU A 431 -23.90 4.90 -0.53
C GLU A 431 -24.04 3.89 -1.69
N LYS A 432 -24.69 4.28 -2.80
CA LYS A 432 -24.88 3.40 -3.96
C LYS A 432 -23.57 3.11 -4.70
N LEU A 433 -23.53 1.97 -5.37
CA LEU A 433 -22.50 1.65 -6.35
C LEU A 433 -22.73 2.50 -7.61
N GLY A 434 -21.89 3.50 -7.85
CA GLY A 434 -21.94 4.33 -9.05
C GLY A 434 -21.24 3.65 -10.24
N LEU A 435 -21.85 3.74 -11.42
CA LEU A 435 -21.33 3.27 -12.69
C LEU A 435 -21.17 4.45 -13.66
N GLY A 436 -20.18 4.37 -14.53
CA GLY A 436 -19.79 5.44 -15.48
C GLY A 436 -18.58 6.23 -14.99
N GLY A 437 -17.92 6.87 -15.92
CA GLY A 437 -16.70 7.61 -15.72
C GLY A 437 -15.43 6.76 -15.78
N PRO A 438 -14.25 7.43 -15.76
CA PRO A 438 -12.95 6.79 -16.01
C PRO A 438 -12.60 5.68 -14.99
N ALA A 439 -13.11 5.78 -13.77
CA ALA A 439 -12.82 4.81 -12.72
C ALA A 439 -13.61 3.50 -12.89
N THR A 440 -14.82 3.56 -13.42
CA THR A 440 -15.71 2.39 -13.56
C THR A 440 -15.90 1.98 -15.02
N LEU A 441 -16.68 2.72 -15.81
CA LEU A 441 -16.95 2.44 -17.22
C LEU A 441 -16.48 3.61 -18.08
N PRO A 442 -15.24 3.58 -18.62
CA PRO A 442 -14.75 4.61 -19.53
C PRO A 442 -15.66 4.71 -20.78
N GLY A 443 -15.96 5.94 -21.20
CA GLY A 443 -16.87 6.21 -22.32
C GLY A 443 -18.30 6.55 -21.91
N TYR A 444 -18.67 6.34 -20.66
CA TYR A 444 -19.93 6.78 -20.06
C TYR A 444 -19.69 7.96 -19.12
N ALA A 445 -20.68 8.82 -18.96
CA ALA A 445 -20.61 9.94 -17.99
C ALA A 445 -20.44 9.44 -16.56
N ASN A 446 -19.84 10.25 -15.69
CA ASN A 446 -19.78 9.90 -14.27
C ASN A 446 -21.19 9.68 -13.73
N GLY A 447 -21.38 8.50 -13.10
CA GLY A 447 -22.67 8.10 -12.50
C GLY A 447 -23.83 7.99 -13.48
N GLU A 448 -23.59 7.57 -14.68
CA GLU A 448 -24.61 7.22 -15.68
C GLU A 448 -25.67 6.29 -15.12
N ALA A 449 -25.26 5.38 -14.26
CA ALA A 449 -26.14 4.50 -13.50
C ALA A 449 -25.63 4.32 -12.07
N SER A 450 -26.52 3.88 -11.18
CA SER A 450 -26.16 3.49 -9.83
C SER A 450 -27.11 2.39 -9.30
N GLY A 451 -26.62 1.60 -8.35
CA GLY A 451 -27.39 0.52 -7.75
C GLY A 451 -27.02 0.29 -6.29
N ASP A 452 -27.93 -0.27 -5.52
CA ASP A 452 -27.71 -0.63 -4.11
C ASP A 452 -26.74 -1.82 -4.01
N SER A 453 -26.94 -2.79 -4.88
CA SER A 453 -26.11 -3.99 -5.02
C SER A 453 -25.74 -4.22 -6.48
N GLY A 454 -24.54 -4.76 -6.72
CA GLY A 454 -24.10 -5.04 -8.07
C GLY A 454 -22.66 -5.50 -8.15
N ALA A 455 -22.23 -5.86 -9.36
CA ALA A 455 -20.87 -6.23 -9.67
C ALA A 455 -20.42 -5.60 -10.98
N LEU A 456 -19.18 -5.14 -11.01
CA LEU A 456 -18.51 -4.64 -12.21
C LEU A 456 -17.20 -5.41 -12.38
N ILE A 457 -17.03 -6.02 -13.54
CA ILE A 457 -15.80 -6.69 -13.93
C ILE A 457 -15.17 -5.96 -15.11
N LYS A 458 -13.89 -5.58 -14.98
CA LYS A 458 -13.11 -5.03 -16.08
C LYS A 458 -11.94 -5.94 -16.39
N LEU A 459 -11.77 -6.22 -17.67
CA LEU A 459 -10.65 -6.99 -18.20
C LEU A 459 -9.93 -6.12 -19.22
N ALA A 460 -8.62 -5.94 -19.04
CA ALA A 460 -7.79 -5.20 -19.97
C ALA A 460 -6.52 -5.97 -20.29
N LEU A 461 -6.23 -6.14 -21.55
CA LEU A 461 -4.96 -6.65 -22.05
C LEU A 461 -4.07 -5.45 -22.39
N ARG A 462 -2.92 -5.33 -21.74
CA ARG A 462 -1.96 -4.26 -21.97
C ARG A 462 -0.72 -4.80 -22.66
N TRP A 463 -0.47 -4.29 -23.84
CA TRP A 463 0.77 -4.53 -24.56
C TRP A 463 1.66 -3.29 -24.53
N GLN A 464 2.90 -3.45 -24.07
CA GLN A 464 3.91 -2.39 -24.06
C GLN A 464 4.78 -2.53 -25.31
N ALA A 465 4.48 -1.74 -26.34
CA ALA A 465 5.41 -1.56 -27.45
C ALA A 465 6.64 -0.83 -26.93
N ARG A 466 7.83 -1.41 -27.14
CA ARG A 466 9.08 -0.70 -26.91
C ARG A 466 9.50 0.03 -28.19
N PRO A 467 9.20 1.33 -28.33
CA PRO A 467 10.18 2.24 -28.86
C PRO A 467 10.73 3.06 -27.71
N GLU A 468 12.02 2.97 -27.41
CA GLU A 468 12.71 3.97 -26.61
C GLU A 468 12.74 5.25 -27.47
N LEU A 469 11.79 6.15 -27.25
CA LEU A 469 11.84 7.51 -27.78
C LEU A 469 12.88 8.27 -26.94
N THR A 470 14.12 8.36 -27.44
CA THR A 470 15.12 9.24 -26.88
C THR A 470 14.95 10.63 -27.48
N LEU A 471 14.38 11.55 -26.68
CA LEU A 471 14.38 12.98 -27.01
C LEU A 471 15.79 13.54 -26.76
N GLN A 472 16.62 13.69 -27.78
CA GLN A 472 17.86 14.45 -27.71
C GLN A 472 17.57 15.93 -27.90
N ARG A 473 17.82 16.72 -26.85
CA ARG A 473 17.84 18.18 -26.94
C ARG A 473 19.12 18.59 -27.68
N ILE A 474 18.98 19.06 -28.90
CA ILE A 474 20.09 19.65 -29.65
C ILE A 474 20.16 21.14 -29.25
N GLU A 475 21.23 21.52 -28.58
CA GLU A 475 21.48 22.91 -28.12
C GLU A 475 21.97 23.86 -29.25
N ARG A 476 21.61 23.68 -30.48
CA ARG A 476 21.80 24.70 -31.53
C ARG A 476 20.63 24.68 -32.51
N GLY A 477 19.74 25.65 -32.35
CA GLY A 477 18.71 25.97 -33.30
C GLY A 477 17.43 25.14 -33.13
N ASN A 478 16.33 25.80 -32.90
CA ASN A 478 14.95 25.40 -32.71
C ASN A 478 14.41 24.25 -33.61
N LEU A 479 14.93 23.04 -33.51
CA LEU A 479 14.29 21.86 -34.11
C LEU A 479 14.30 20.69 -33.11
N LEU A 480 13.12 20.28 -32.69
CA LEU A 480 12.88 19.02 -32.01
C LEU A 480 12.82 17.91 -33.06
N THR A 481 13.82 17.07 -33.17
CA THR A 481 13.75 15.83 -33.96
C THR A 481 13.57 14.66 -33.03
N ALA A 482 12.48 13.90 -33.18
CA ALA A 482 12.28 12.62 -32.55
C ALA A 482 12.93 11.52 -33.42
N GLY A 483 13.92 10.83 -32.89
CA GLY A 483 14.58 9.71 -33.57
C GLY A 483 14.34 8.40 -32.85
N LEU A 484 13.98 7.35 -33.56
CA LEU A 484 13.93 5.96 -33.09
C LEU A 484 15.34 5.36 -33.21
N THR A 485 16.03 5.12 -32.10
CA THR A 485 17.30 4.38 -32.11
C THR A 485 17.10 2.95 -31.57
N PRO A 486 17.39 1.91 -32.37
CA PRO A 486 17.37 0.53 -31.85
C PRO A 486 18.58 0.30 -30.93
N ARG A 487 18.36 -0.07 -29.69
CA ARG A 487 19.42 -0.53 -28.77
C ARG A 487 19.92 -1.89 -29.23
N ARG A 488 21.23 -2.02 -29.44
CA ARG A 488 21.88 -3.32 -29.61
C ARG A 488 21.80 -4.09 -28.30
N PRO A 489 21.53 -5.42 -28.32
CA PRO A 489 21.58 -6.23 -27.11
C PRO A 489 23.03 -6.28 -26.62
N HIS A 490 23.27 -5.96 -25.34
CA HIS A 490 24.48 -6.38 -24.67
C HIS A 490 24.49 -7.90 -24.55
N VAL A 491 25.44 -8.51 -25.22
CA VAL A 491 25.87 -9.89 -24.99
C VAL A 491 26.85 -9.85 -23.85
N GLU A 492 26.49 -10.41 -22.73
CA GLU A 492 27.34 -11.06 -21.74
C GLU A 492 26.63 -12.27 -21.20
#